data_0fc63527485315d11cdd9bda80fedbf5
#
_entry.id   0fc63527485315d11cdd9bda80fedbf5
#
_cell.length_a   1.000
_cell.length_b   1.000
_cell.length_c   1.000
_cell.angle_alpha   90.00
_cell.angle_beta   90.00
_cell.angle_gamma   90.00
#
_symmetry.space_group_name_H-M   'P 1'
#
loop_
_entity.id
_entity.type
_entity.pdbx_description
1 polymer ?
#
loop_
_entity_poly.entity_id
_entity_poly.type
_entity_poly.pdbx_seq_one_letter_code
_entity_poly.pdbx_strand_id
1 'polypeptide(L)'
;AGTALLPTFTPTGDTNTGVWFPAADTIAASTAGVERLRITNGGGLLIGKTSTSGSIVGSSISASGLVRLTASEIAVAEINRLVSDGSIIDLKKDGVTVGTLGVVDGDNLYIATDDTTDCGIKFNGDSQALQPCSASGGDLDAQIKLGASGTRFTDLYLSGGVYLGGTGAANLISDYETGTFTPTVVGTTTAGTGTYGSQSGTYTKVGRLVSFSISLSWSAHTGTGNIHVAGLPFTQSGTRLSYSVTAENLVYTGALCVLNVGANTLLKLSTQATAATIGDVAMDTDVSYLVITGTYAAA
;
A
#
# COMPACT_ATOMS: atom_id res chain seq x y z
N ALA A 1 -6.90 13.20 -62.14
CA ALA A 1 -6.43 13.18 -60.76
C ALA A 1 -6.11 14.61 -60.34
N GLY A 2 -6.75 15.11 -59.32
CA GLY A 2 -6.48 16.42 -58.72
C GLY A 2 -5.39 16.38 -57.65
N THR A 3 -5.21 17.50 -56.97
CA THR A 3 -4.35 17.63 -55.77
C THR A 3 -5.15 18.33 -54.66
N ALA A 4 -4.60 18.39 -53.45
CA ALA A 4 -5.22 19.13 -52.36
C ALA A 4 -5.44 20.61 -52.67
N LEU A 5 -4.53 21.23 -53.45
CA LEU A 5 -4.61 22.63 -53.90
C LEU A 5 -5.52 22.84 -55.10
N LEU A 6 -5.76 21.81 -55.91
CA LEU A 6 -6.58 21.80 -57.13
C LEU A 6 -7.36 20.49 -57.19
N PRO A 7 -8.43 20.33 -56.38
CA PRO A 7 -9.27 19.15 -56.41
C PRO A 7 -9.96 18.92 -57.76
N THR A 8 -10.30 17.68 -58.02
CA THR A 8 -10.96 17.31 -59.28
C THR A 8 -12.40 17.88 -59.36
N PHE A 9 -13.08 17.90 -58.22
CA PHE A 9 -14.43 18.45 -58.07
C PHE A 9 -14.39 19.59 -57.05
N THR A 10 -14.68 20.83 -57.49
CA THR A 10 -14.64 22.06 -56.68
C THR A 10 -15.91 22.84 -56.80
N PRO A 11 -16.36 23.62 -55.82
CA PRO A 11 -17.45 24.58 -55.94
C PRO A 11 -17.00 25.80 -56.79
N THR A 12 -17.96 26.48 -57.39
CA THR A 12 -17.69 27.70 -58.15
C THR A 12 -17.13 28.78 -57.22
N GLY A 13 -15.95 29.36 -57.58
CA GLY A 13 -15.32 30.46 -56.85
C GLY A 13 -14.38 30.01 -55.71
N ASP A 14 -14.28 28.73 -55.42
CA ASP A 14 -13.33 28.18 -54.44
C ASP A 14 -12.60 26.95 -55.05
N THR A 15 -11.43 27.19 -55.65
CA THR A 15 -10.69 26.17 -56.40
C THR A 15 -9.83 25.26 -55.57
N ASN A 16 -9.69 25.52 -54.27
CA ASN A 16 -8.85 24.74 -53.37
C ASN A 16 -9.63 23.97 -52.27
N THR A 17 -10.94 23.91 -52.39
CA THR A 17 -11.84 23.08 -51.60
C THR A 17 -12.54 22.08 -52.51
N GLY A 18 -12.53 20.79 -52.15
CA GLY A 18 -13.16 19.78 -52.96
C GLY A 18 -12.68 18.36 -52.75
N VAL A 19 -13.10 17.49 -53.67
CA VAL A 19 -12.75 16.05 -53.67
C VAL A 19 -11.76 15.75 -54.81
N TRP A 20 -10.78 14.92 -54.55
CA TRP A 20 -9.78 14.53 -55.50
C TRP A 20 -9.28 13.09 -55.27
N PHE A 21 -8.48 12.57 -56.21
CA PHE A 21 -8.02 11.17 -56.23
C PHE A 21 -6.52 11.11 -56.23
N PRO A 22 -5.88 10.98 -55.04
CA PRO A 22 -4.41 11.02 -54.89
C PRO A 22 -3.71 9.82 -55.51
N ALA A 23 -4.36 8.66 -55.57
CA ALA A 23 -3.84 7.43 -56.17
C ALA A 23 -5.02 6.57 -56.63
N ALA A 24 -4.74 5.42 -57.27
CA ALA A 24 -5.73 4.40 -57.58
C ALA A 24 -6.44 3.95 -56.28
N ASP A 25 -7.76 3.74 -56.38
CA ASP A 25 -8.60 3.26 -55.30
C ASP A 25 -8.56 4.12 -54.01
N THR A 26 -8.24 5.42 -54.15
CA THR A 26 -8.09 6.35 -53.02
C THR A 26 -8.92 7.61 -53.30
N ILE A 27 -9.70 8.04 -52.30
CA ILE A 27 -10.47 9.26 -52.32
C ILE A 27 -9.95 10.21 -51.23
N ALA A 28 -9.79 11.49 -51.55
CA ALA A 28 -9.42 12.52 -50.59
C ALA A 28 -10.28 13.75 -50.71
N ALA A 29 -10.45 14.46 -49.61
CA ALA A 29 -11.11 15.75 -49.57
C ALA A 29 -10.19 16.80 -48.92
N SER A 30 -10.20 18.01 -49.48
CA SER A 30 -9.44 19.16 -49.02
C SER A 30 -10.33 20.39 -48.76
N THR A 31 -9.89 21.23 -47.84
CA THR A 31 -10.38 22.59 -47.65
C THR A 31 -9.20 23.54 -47.53
N ALA A 32 -9.29 24.72 -48.16
CA ALA A 32 -8.20 25.69 -48.17
C ALA A 32 -6.83 25.09 -48.61
N GLY A 33 -6.89 24.16 -49.56
CA GLY A 33 -5.67 23.52 -50.10
C GLY A 33 -5.01 22.48 -49.19
N VAL A 34 -5.61 22.13 -48.05
CA VAL A 34 -5.10 21.14 -47.10
C VAL A 34 -5.99 19.91 -47.11
N GLU A 35 -5.40 18.71 -47.22
CA GLU A 35 -6.15 17.45 -47.11
C GLU A 35 -6.68 17.28 -45.68
N ARG A 36 -8.00 17.05 -45.57
CA ARG A 36 -8.71 16.88 -44.30
C ARG A 36 -9.15 15.46 -44.06
N LEU A 37 -9.46 14.74 -45.13
CA LEU A 37 -10.01 13.39 -45.09
C LEU A 37 -9.48 12.55 -46.24
N ARG A 38 -9.25 11.25 -45.98
CA ARG A 38 -8.89 10.26 -47.00
C ARG A 38 -9.58 8.93 -46.75
N ILE A 39 -10.06 8.30 -47.80
CA ILE A 39 -10.39 6.89 -47.86
C ILE A 39 -9.24 6.22 -48.60
N THR A 40 -8.51 5.31 -47.94
CA THR A 40 -7.37 4.61 -48.52
C THR A 40 -7.82 3.44 -49.42
N ASN A 41 -6.93 2.95 -50.28
CA ASN A 41 -7.18 1.76 -51.10
C ASN A 41 -7.50 0.48 -50.29
N GLY A 42 -7.10 0.42 -49.00
CA GLY A 42 -7.45 -0.65 -48.08
C GLY A 42 -8.76 -0.40 -47.31
N GLY A 43 -9.59 0.60 -47.68
CA GLY A 43 -10.89 0.92 -47.09
C GLY A 43 -10.80 1.64 -45.72
N GLY A 44 -9.61 2.07 -45.31
CA GLY A 44 -9.44 2.84 -44.05
C GLY A 44 -9.81 4.31 -44.26
N LEU A 45 -10.49 4.91 -43.27
CA LEU A 45 -10.81 6.34 -43.21
C LEU A 45 -9.73 7.05 -42.34
N LEU A 46 -9.13 8.11 -42.90
CA LEU A 46 -8.15 8.97 -42.23
C LEU A 46 -8.70 10.39 -42.12
N ILE A 47 -8.55 11.05 -40.97
CA ILE A 47 -8.93 12.43 -40.71
C ILE A 47 -7.74 13.19 -40.18
N GLY A 48 -7.36 14.30 -40.86
CA GLY A 48 -6.23 15.14 -40.46
C GLY A 48 -4.85 14.50 -40.65
N LYS A 49 -4.76 13.38 -41.36
CA LYS A 49 -3.51 12.69 -41.69
C LYS A 49 -3.62 11.89 -42.98
N THR A 50 -2.45 11.54 -43.55
CA THR A 50 -2.35 10.81 -44.83
C THR A 50 -1.85 9.39 -44.69
N SER A 51 -1.53 8.95 -43.43
CA SER A 51 -0.99 7.62 -43.13
C SER A 51 -1.78 6.98 -42.02
N THR A 52 -1.85 5.64 -42.00
CA THR A 52 -2.46 4.82 -40.94
C THR A 52 -1.57 4.71 -39.70
N SER A 53 -0.35 5.27 -39.69
CA SER A 53 0.56 5.24 -38.56
C SER A 53 -0.07 5.85 -37.28
N GLY A 54 0.08 5.16 -36.16
CA GLY A 54 -0.30 5.66 -34.84
C GLY A 54 0.60 6.78 -34.30
N SER A 55 1.74 7.06 -34.93
CA SER A 55 2.68 8.12 -34.53
C SER A 55 2.40 9.48 -35.21
N ILE A 56 1.36 9.57 -36.05
CA ILE A 56 0.97 10.81 -36.75
C ILE A 56 -0.34 11.30 -36.13
N VAL A 57 -0.36 12.59 -35.76
CA VAL A 57 -1.57 13.28 -35.25
C VAL A 57 -2.70 13.17 -36.25
N GLY A 58 -3.92 12.94 -35.75
CA GLY A 58 -5.13 12.73 -36.49
C GLY A 58 -5.85 11.45 -36.13
N SER A 59 -7.00 11.21 -36.75
CA SER A 59 -7.85 10.04 -36.47
C SER A 59 -7.82 9.06 -37.62
N SER A 60 -8.01 7.76 -37.33
CA SER A 60 -8.24 6.78 -38.40
C SER A 60 -9.16 5.66 -37.93
N ILE A 61 -9.97 5.16 -38.87
CA ILE A 61 -10.76 3.94 -38.73
C ILE A 61 -10.28 2.97 -39.80
N SER A 62 -9.76 1.79 -39.40
CA SER A 62 -9.38 0.77 -40.36
C SER A 62 -10.60 0.05 -40.95
N ALA A 63 -10.45 -0.60 -42.08
CA ALA A 63 -11.49 -1.47 -42.64
C ALA A 63 -11.89 -2.61 -41.71
N SER A 64 -11.01 -3.03 -40.78
CA SER A 64 -11.29 -4.02 -39.74
C SER A 64 -11.95 -3.44 -38.47
N GLY A 65 -12.32 -2.16 -38.47
CA GLY A 65 -13.02 -1.51 -37.35
C GLY A 65 -12.14 -0.93 -36.26
N LEU A 66 -10.77 -1.03 -36.36
CA LEU A 66 -9.91 -0.40 -35.39
C LEU A 66 -9.94 1.12 -35.49
N VAL A 67 -10.35 1.79 -34.41
CA VAL A 67 -10.30 3.26 -34.25
C VAL A 67 -8.98 3.65 -33.60
N ARG A 68 -8.23 4.57 -34.20
CA ARG A 68 -7.05 5.22 -33.64
C ARG A 68 -7.25 6.72 -33.60
N LEU A 69 -7.01 7.28 -32.42
CA LEU A 69 -7.01 8.71 -32.18
C LEU A 69 -5.59 9.07 -31.73
N THR A 70 -4.98 10.08 -32.33
CA THR A 70 -3.63 10.55 -31.98
C THR A 70 -3.64 12.06 -31.88
N ALA A 71 -3.32 12.61 -30.74
CA ALA A 71 -3.15 14.03 -30.48
C ALA A 71 -1.78 14.27 -29.83
N SER A 72 -1.30 15.52 -29.85
CA SER A 72 -0.16 16.00 -29.09
C SER A 72 -0.63 17.12 -28.17
N GLU A 73 -0.17 17.09 -26.90
CA GLU A 73 -0.37 18.17 -25.92
C GLU A 73 -1.82 18.46 -25.48
N ILE A 74 -2.78 17.67 -25.95
CA ILE A 74 -4.20 17.78 -25.58
C ILE A 74 -4.79 16.40 -25.30
N ALA A 75 -5.97 16.35 -24.67
CA ALA A 75 -6.72 15.10 -24.51
C ALA A 75 -7.01 14.45 -25.86
N VAL A 76 -6.76 13.15 -25.97
CA VAL A 76 -6.93 12.40 -27.23
C VAL A 76 -8.39 12.14 -27.54
N ALA A 77 -9.21 11.94 -26.52
CA ALA A 77 -10.66 11.73 -26.64
C ALA A 77 -11.37 12.34 -25.44
N GLU A 78 -12.52 12.92 -25.71
CA GLU A 78 -13.50 13.33 -24.69
C GLU A 78 -14.77 12.50 -24.92
N ILE A 79 -15.17 11.76 -23.90
CA ILE A 79 -16.39 10.94 -23.92
C ILE A 79 -17.26 11.45 -22.79
N ASN A 80 -18.37 12.08 -23.12
CA ASN A 80 -19.19 12.80 -22.17
C ASN A 80 -20.61 12.23 -22.13
N ARG A 81 -21.10 11.98 -20.91
CA ARG A 81 -22.49 11.66 -20.61
C ARG A 81 -23.17 12.90 -19.99
N LEU A 82 -24.27 13.35 -20.54
CA LEU A 82 -25.00 14.50 -20.01
C LEU A 82 -26.15 14.07 -19.10
N VAL A 83 -26.44 14.92 -18.11
CA VAL A 83 -27.66 14.95 -17.26
C VAL A 83 -27.73 13.89 -16.15
N SER A 84 -27.43 12.63 -16.39
CA SER A 84 -27.64 11.56 -15.41
C SER A 84 -26.42 10.68 -15.23
N ASP A 85 -26.29 10.10 -14.06
CA ASP A 85 -25.30 9.06 -13.76
C ASP A 85 -25.53 7.78 -14.58
N GLY A 86 -24.51 6.94 -14.66
CA GLY A 86 -24.53 5.65 -15.34
C GLY A 86 -23.31 5.40 -16.22
N SER A 87 -23.38 4.40 -17.09
CA SER A 87 -22.28 4.04 -17.98
C SER A 87 -21.93 5.16 -18.96
N ILE A 88 -20.63 5.41 -19.10
CA ILE A 88 -20.03 6.29 -20.12
C ILE A 88 -19.46 5.44 -21.26
N ILE A 89 -18.85 4.30 -20.93
CA ILE A 89 -18.32 3.33 -21.90
C ILE A 89 -18.74 1.94 -21.47
N ASP A 90 -19.46 1.23 -22.35
CA ASP A 90 -19.74 -0.19 -22.20
C ASP A 90 -18.73 -1.01 -22.98
N LEU A 91 -18.05 -1.92 -22.30
CA LEU A 91 -17.14 -2.91 -22.88
C LEU A 91 -17.93 -4.17 -23.19
N LYS A 92 -17.92 -4.59 -24.46
CA LYS A 92 -18.73 -5.74 -24.92
C LYS A 92 -17.88 -6.83 -25.53
N LYS A 93 -18.31 -8.09 -25.31
CA LYS A 93 -17.83 -9.27 -26.02
C LYS A 93 -19.04 -9.99 -26.64
N ASP A 94 -18.98 -10.25 -27.95
CA ASP A 94 -20.05 -10.91 -28.70
C ASP A 94 -21.44 -10.25 -28.50
N GLY A 95 -21.46 -8.90 -28.37
CA GLY A 95 -22.66 -8.12 -28.15
C GLY A 95 -23.14 -8.00 -26.70
N VAL A 96 -22.59 -8.80 -25.79
CA VAL A 96 -22.90 -8.78 -24.35
C VAL A 96 -21.94 -7.85 -23.62
N THR A 97 -22.45 -6.99 -22.75
CA THR A 97 -21.61 -6.15 -21.88
C THR A 97 -20.85 -7.05 -20.92
N VAL A 98 -19.55 -6.81 -20.76
CA VAL A 98 -18.65 -7.53 -19.82
C VAL A 98 -18.03 -6.59 -18.79
N GLY A 99 -18.21 -5.30 -18.97
CA GLY A 99 -17.75 -4.29 -18.02
C GLY A 99 -18.12 -2.89 -18.45
N THR A 100 -18.03 -1.95 -17.51
CA THR A 100 -18.47 -0.57 -17.67
C THR A 100 -17.46 0.38 -17.03
N LEU A 101 -17.20 1.50 -17.70
CA LEU A 101 -16.71 2.72 -17.06
C LEU A 101 -17.89 3.68 -16.94
N GLY A 102 -18.16 4.20 -15.76
CA GLY A 102 -19.31 5.06 -15.54
C GLY A 102 -19.10 6.09 -14.44
N VAL A 103 -20.12 6.89 -14.24
CA VAL A 103 -20.21 7.88 -13.16
C VAL A 103 -21.36 7.53 -12.22
N VAL A 104 -21.18 7.78 -10.94
CA VAL A 104 -22.17 7.60 -9.87
C VAL A 104 -22.01 8.72 -8.84
N ASP A 105 -23.08 9.04 -8.12
CA ASP A 105 -23.12 10.12 -7.10
C ASP A 105 -22.67 11.50 -7.66
N GLY A 106 -22.89 11.73 -8.96
CA GLY A 106 -22.62 12.99 -9.67
C GLY A 106 -21.21 13.12 -10.23
N ASP A 107 -20.15 12.65 -9.56
CA ASP A 107 -18.76 12.88 -9.97
C ASP A 107 -17.80 11.72 -9.67
N ASN A 108 -18.26 10.63 -9.09
CA ASN A 108 -17.43 9.49 -8.76
C ASN A 108 -17.30 8.53 -9.95
N LEU A 109 -16.08 8.38 -10.45
CA LEU A 109 -15.77 7.40 -11.50
C LEU A 109 -15.80 5.98 -10.93
N TYR A 110 -16.44 5.04 -11.64
CA TYR A 110 -16.31 3.61 -11.33
C TYR A 110 -15.93 2.79 -12.57
N ILE A 111 -15.29 1.64 -12.29
CA ILE A 111 -15.00 0.59 -13.25
C ILE A 111 -15.53 -0.71 -12.65
N ALA A 112 -16.43 -1.38 -13.34
CA ALA A 112 -17.07 -2.58 -12.82
C ALA A 112 -17.32 -3.62 -13.92
N THR A 113 -17.44 -4.89 -13.50
CA THR A 113 -17.97 -5.97 -14.34
C THR A 113 -19.49 -5.84 -14.46
N ASP A 114 -20.07 -6.43 -15.51
CA ASP A 114 -21.51 -6.49 -15.71
C ASP A 114 -21.94 -7.96 -15.62
N ASP A 115 -21.91 -8.52 -14.41
CA ASP A 115 -22.40 -9.86 -14.15
C ASP A 115 -23.18 -9.92 -12.82
N THR A 116 -23.75 -11.08 -12.52
CA THR A 116 -24.58 -11.30 -11.31
C THR A 116 -23.78 -11.33 -10.00
N THR A 117 -22.45 -11.29 -10.05
CA THR A 117 -21.55 -11.33 -8.90
C THR A 117 -20.80 -10.03 -8.67
N ASP A 118 -21.28 -8.96 -9.25
CA ASP A 118 -20.80 -7.57 -9.14
C ASP A 118 -19.39 -7.39 -8.56
N CYS A 119 -18.45 -6.95 -9.37
CA CYS A 119 -17.10 -6.63 -8.90
C CYS A 119 -16.64 -5.34 -9.58
N GLY A 120 -16.54 -4.28 -8.79
CA GLY A 120 -16.09 -2.99 -9.28
C GLY A 120 -15.28 -2.21 -8.26
N ILE A 121 -14.66 -1.15 -8.75
CA ILE A 121 -13.90 -0.19 -7.96
C ILE A 121 -14.42 1.20 -8.29
N LYS A 122 -14.77 1.96 -7.25
CA LYS A 122 -15.17 3.36 -7.31
C LYS A 122 -14.08 4.26 -6.74
N PHE A 123 -13.78 5.34 -7.45
CA PHE A 123 -12.94 6.45 -7.00
C PHE A 123 -13.84 7.51 -6.39
N ASN A 124 -13.97 7.49 -5.07
CA ASN A 124 -14.82 8.45 -4.35
C ASN A 124 -14.04 9.71 -3.99
N GLY A 125 -14.38 10.83 -4.62
CA GLY A 125 -13.72 12.12 -4.42
C GLY A 125 -13.99 12.73 -3.05
N ASP A 126 -15.20 12.61 -2.52
CA ASP A 126 -15.60 13.19 -1.23
C ASP A 126 -14.89 12.54 -0.05
N SER A 127 -14.78 11.21 -0.07
CA SER A 127 -14.09 10.45 0.97
C SER A 127 -12.59 10.25 0.69
N GLN A 128 -12.10 10.66 -0.49
CA GLN A 128 -10.73 10.42 -0.97
C GLN A 128 -10.33 8.93 -0.88
N ALA A 129 -11.24 8.05 -1.26
CA ALA A 129 -11.10 6.62 -1.07
C ALA A 129 -11.30 5.82 -2.37
N LEU A 130 -10.58 4.72 -2.47
CA LEU A 130 -10.83 3.66 -3.43
C LEU A 130 -11.76 2.63 -2.76
N GLN A 131 -12.98 2.48 -3.28
CA GLN A 131 -14.03 1.71 -2.63
C GLN A 131 -14.52 0.56 -3.52
N PRO A 132 -14.90 -0.60 -2.95
CA PRO A 132 -15.60 -1.64 -3.69
C PRO A 132 -17.00 -1.17 -4.08
N CYS A 133 -17.43 -1.51 -5.30
CA CYS A 133 -18.75 -1.12 -5.80
C CYS A 133 -19.39 -2.21 -6.67
N SER A 134 -20.72 -2.09 -6.85
CA SER A 134 -21.53 -2.91 -7.74
C SER A 134 -21.31 -2.56 -9.22
N ALA A 135 -21.91 -3.32 -10.13
CA ALA A 135 -21.91 -3.05 -11.57
C ALA A 135 -22.39 -1.64 -11.95
N SER A 136 -23.24 -1.04 -11.13
CA SER A 136 -23.77 0.32 -11.32
C SER A 136 -23.05 1.41 -10.49
N GLY A 137 -21.94 1.06 -9.81
CA GLY A 137 -21.17 1.99 -8.98
C GLY A 137 -21.67 2.13 -7.53
N GLY A 138 -22.77 1.48 -7.14
CA GLY A 138 -23.30 1.52 -5.76
C GLY A 138 -22.33 0.85 -4.76
N ASP A 139 -22.32 1.31 -3.51
CA ASP A 139 -21.40 0.81 -2.47
C ASP A 139 -21.63 -0.67 -2.15
N LEU A 140 -20.53 -1.40 -1.98
CA LEU A 140 -20.52 -2.79 -1.50
C LEU A 140 -19.62 -2.90 -0.26
N ASP A 141 -20.21 -3.11 0.91
CA ASP A 141 -19.46 -3.33 2.14
C ASP A 141 -19.18 -4.82 2.37
N ALA A 142 -17.91 -5.16 2.62
CA ALA A 142 -17.44 -6.51 2.97
C ALA A 142 -17.77 -7.63 1.94
N GLN A 143 -17.98 -7.29 0.68
CA GLN A 143 -18.36 -8.27 -0.35
C GLN A 143 -17.24 -8.58 -1.36
N ILE A 144 -16.31 -7.65 -1.60
CA ILE A 144 -15.24 -7.80 -2.59
C ILE A 144 -13.90 -8.05 -1.88
N LYS A 145 -13.16 -9.02 -2.37
CA LYS A 145 -11.84 -9.39 -1.86
C LYS A 145 -10.74 -8.66 -2.63
N LEU A 146 -9.70 -8.24 -1.95
CA LEU A 146 -8.44 -7.84 -2.57
C LEU A 146 -7.54 -9.07 -2.75
N GLY A 147 -7.56 -9.66 -3.94
CA GLY A 147 -6.90 -10.93 -4.24
C GLY A 147 -7.71 -12.18 -3.83
N ALA A 148 -7.16 -13.35 -4.11
CA ALA A 148 -7.73 -14.66 -3.78
C ALA A 148 -6.64 -15.65 -3.37
N SER A 149 -7.01 -16.84 -2.85
CA SER A 149 -6.06 -17.84 -2.35
C SER A 149 -5.01 -18.30 -3.37
N GLY A 150 -5.35 -18.29 -4.66
CA GLY A 150 -4.44 -18.63 -5.77
C GLY A 150 -3.86 -17.41 -6.51
N THR A 151 -4.35 -16.20 -6.24
CA THR A 151 -3.98 -14.97 -6.96
C THR A 151 -3.81 -13.83 -5.96
N ARG A 152 -2.67 -13.81 -5.29
CA ARG A 152 -2.33 -12.88 -4.22
C ARG A 152 -1.53 -11.68 -4.75
N PHE A 153 -1.71 -10.50 -4.14
CA PHE A 153 -0.76 -9.40 -4.31
C PHE A 153 0.55 -9.74 -3.59
N THR A 154 1.67 -9.25 -4.11
CA THR A 154 2.98 -9.46 -3.50
C THR A 154 3.11 -8.64 -2.22
N ASP A 155 2.82 -7.35 -2.28
CA ASP A 155 3.00 -6.39 -1.18
C ASP A 155 1.86 -5.39 -1.11
N LEU A 156 1.63 -4.83 0.07
CA LEU A 156 0.73 -3.72 0.33
C LEU A 156 1.48 -2.65 1.12
N TYR A 157 1.68 -1.45 0.54
CA TYR A 157 2.36 -0.31 1.17
C TYR A 157 1.34 0.70 1.67
N LEU A 158 1.25 0.87 2.97
CA LEU A 158 0.36 1.83 3.63
C LEU A 158 1.17 2.71 4.58
N SER A 159 0.91 4.03 4.57
CA SER A 159 1.54 4.96 5.51
C SER A 159 0.86 4.99 6.88
N GLY A 160 -0.38 4.52 6.95
CA GLY A 160 -1.16 4.40 8.20
C GLY A 160 -1.19 2.96 8.70
N GLY A 161 -2.33 2.53 9.20
CA GLY A 161 -2.52 1.16 9.67
C GLY A 161 -3.51 0.37 8.82
N VAL A 162 -3.82 -0.82 9.29
CA VAL A 162 -4.83 -1.70 8.70
C VAL A 162 -5.92 -1.94 9.73
N TYR A 163 -7.18 -1.70 9.36
CA TYR A 163 -8.33 -2.09 10.16
C TYR A 163 -8.70 -3.55 9.84
N LEU A 164 -8.73 -4.41 10.85
CA LEU A 164 -9.09 -5.82 10.69
C LEU A 164 -10.32 -6.16 11.51
N GLY A 165 -11.37 -6.66 10.84
CA GLY A 165 -12.61 -7.14 11.48
C GLY A 165 -13.58 -6.05 11.93
N GLY A 166 -13.26 -4.77 11.79
CA GLY A 166 -14.11 -3.65 12.15
C GLY A 166 -13.49 -2.30 11.88
N THR A 167 -14.27 -1.21 12.02
CA THR A 167 -13.86 0.16 11.70
C THR A 167 -13.48 1.00 12.93
N GLY A 168 -13.63 0.46 14.14
CA GLY A 168 -13.29 1.15 15.38
C GLY A 168 -11.78 1.16 15.65
N ALA A 169 -11.30 2.12 16.45
CA ALA A 169 -9.88 2.26 16.80
C ALA A 169 -9.26 1.00 17.41
N ALA A 170 -10.04 0.14 18.06
CA ALA A 170 -9.58 -1.14 18.61
C ALA A 170 -9.19 -2.17 17.54
N ASN A 171 -9.62 -1.98 16.31
CA ASN A 171 -9.35 -2.86 15.16
C ASN A 171 -8.16 -2.38 14.31
N LEU A 172 -7.57 -1.24 14.66
CA LEU A 172 -6.45 -0.66 13.93
C LEU A 172 -5.13 -1.28 14.35
N ILE A 173 -4.42 -1.89 13.42
CA ILE A 173 -3.00 -2.25 13.54
C ILE A 173 -2.20 -1.14 12.84
N SER A 174 -1.71 -0.17 13.63
CA SER A 174 -1.03 1.02 13.09
C SER A 174 0.50 0.98 13.23
N ASP A 175 1.01 -0.01 13.97
CA ASP A 175 2.41 -0.02 14.36
C ASP A 175 2.87 -1.48 14.50
N TYR A 176 3.70 -1.91 13.54
CA TYR A 176 4.39 -3.18 13.57
C TYR A 176 5.86 -2.94 13.30
N GLU A 177 6.70 -3.33 14.23
CA GLU A 177 8.14 -3.29 14.04
C GLU A 177 8.87 -4.44 14.72
N THR A 178 10.02 -4.78 14.21
CA THR A 178 10.97 -5.71 14.81
C THR A 178 12.33 -5.03 14.90
N GLY A 179 13.09 -5.33 15.94
CA GLY A 179 14.41 -4.74 16.07
C GLY A 179 15.25 -5.41 17.11
N THR A 180 16.45 -4.85 17.26
CA THR A 180 17.43 -5.24 18.28
C THR A 180 17.69 -4.07 19.21
N PHE A 181 18.11 -4.37 20.43
CA PHE A 181 18.55 -3.38 21.42
C PHE A 181 19.71 -3.93 22.22
N THR A 182 20.41 -3.06 22.92
CA THR A 182 21.56 -3.43 23.75
C THR A 182 21.19 -3.31 25.22
N PRO A 183 20.79 -4.41 25.88
CA PRO A 183 20.48 -4.40 27.30
C PRO A 183 21.78 -4.23 28.13
N THR A 184 21.68 -3.52 29.25
CA THR A 184 22.82 -3.32 30.16
C THR A 184 22.44 -3.71 31.58
N VAL A 185 23.39 -4.26 32.31
CA VAL A 185 23.24 -4.48 33.74
C VAL A 185 23.62 -3.20 34.49
N VAL A 186 22.82 -2.81 35.48
CA VAL A 186 23.07 -1.63 36.30
C VAL A 186 22.79 -1.95 37.78
N GLY A 187 23.63 -1.44 38.67
CA GLY A 187 23.41 -1.54 40.10
C GLY A 187 22.47 -0.46 40.61
N THR A 188 21.71 -0.75 41.66
CA THR A 188 20.76 0.22 42.26
C THR A 188 21.44 1.31 43.06
N THR A 189 22.63 1.07 43.63
CA THR A 189 23.40 2.06 44.40
C THR A 189 24.41 2.79 43.52
N THR A 190 25.20 2.05 42.77
CA THR A 190 26.11 2.57 41.74
C THR A 190 25.83 1.82 40.46
N ALA A 191 25.53 2.51 39.38
CA ALA A 191 25.20 1.88 38.11
C ALA A 191 26.29 0.93 37.62
N GLY A 192 27.54 1.38 37.65
CA GLY A 192 28.72 0.61 37.25
C GLY A 192 28.81 0.38 35.74
N THR A 193 29.81 -0.42 35.38
CA THR A 193 30.05 -0.88 34.01
C THR A 193 30.39 -2.38 34.03
N GLY A 194 29.89 -3.12 33.03
CA GLY A 194 30.13 -4.54 32.86
C GLY A 194 31.11 -4.86 31.73
N THR A 195 31.89 -5.94 31.91
CA THR A 195 32.64 -6.58 30.82
C THR A 195 31.79 -7.74 30.29
N TYR A 196 31.09 -7.49 29.18
CA TYR A 196 30.13 -8.43 28.65
C TYR A 196 30.76 -9.46 27.72
N GLY A 197 30.38 -10.74 27.89
CA GLY A 197 30.59 -11.81 26.93
C GLY A 197 29.44 -11.90 25.90
N SER A 198 28.20 -11.71 26.37
CA SER A 198 26.99 -11.58 25.53
C SER A 198 26.18 -10.40 26.00
N GLN A 199 25.67 -9.60 25.04
CA GLN A 199 24.87 -8.41 25.28
C GLN A 199 23.92 -8.21 24.11
N SER A 200 22.80 -8.90 24.11
CA SER A 200 21.85 -8.90 22.96
C SER A 200 20.41 -8.85 23.44
N GLY A 201 19.63 -8.02 22.79
CA GLY A 201 18.18 -7.94 22.93
C GLY A 201 17.50 -7.90 21.58
N THR A 202 16.38 -8.60 21.47
CA THR A 202 15.51 -8.56 20.30
C THR A 202 14.08 -8.25 20.71
N TYR A 203 13.29 -7.63 19.85
CA TYR A 203 11.89 -7.39 20.12
C TYR A 203 11.04 -7.45 18.85
N THR A 204 9.75 -7.69 19.08
CA THR A 204 8.64 -7.49 18.11
C THR A 204 7.58 -6.67 18.80
N LYS A 205 7.11 -5.62 18.14
CA LYS A 205 6.04 -4.74 18.61
C LYS A 205 4.87 -4.82 17.65
N VAL A 206 3.65 -4.96 18.19
CA VAL A 206 2.39 -4.88 17.44
C VAL A 206 1.45 -3.96 18.21
N GLY A 207 1.20 -2.79 17.67
CA GLY A 207 0.52 -1.73 18.40
C GLY A 207 1.28 -1.40 19.70
N ARG A 208 0.64 -1.59 20.85
CA ARG A 208 1.28 -1.39 22.15
C ARG A 208 1.95 -2.64 22.74
N LEU A 209 1.70 -3.82 22.19
CA LEU A 209 2.27 -5.06 22.70
C LEU A 209 3.71 -5.22 22.21
N VAL A 210 4.65 -5.30 23.15
CA VAL A 210 6.07 -5.56 22.92
C VAL A 210 6.41 -6.94 23.47
N SER A 211 6.86 -7.84 22.60
CA SER A 211 7.48 -9.12 22.97
C SER A 211 8.98 -8.99 22.85
N PHE A 212 9.74 -9.41 23.86
CA PHE A 212 11.19 -9.24 23.87
C PHE A 212 11.93 -10.49 24.38
N SER A 213 13.20 -10.59 23.96
CA SER A 213 14.17 -11.56 24.48
C SER A 213 15.48 -10.83 24.74
N ILE A 214 16.09 -11.11 25.90
CA ILE A 214 17.39 -10.60 26.34
C ILE A 214 18.33 -11.79 26.59
N SER A 215 19.55 -11.68 26.10
CA SER A 215 20.68 -12.59 26.46
C SER A 215 21.87 -11.76 26.95
N LEU A 216 22.29 -12.00 28.16
CA LEU A 216 23.38 -11.32 28.81
C LEU A 216 24.36 -12.34 29.45
N SER A 217 25.65 -12.04 29.39
CA SER A 217 26.68 -12.64 30.26
C SER A 217 27.74 -11.58 30.52
N TRP A 218 28.35 -11.62 31.69
CA TRP A 218 29.46 -10.72 32.05
C TRP A 218 30.44 -11.40 32.97
N SER A 219 31.72 -11.10 32.84
CA SER A 219 32.83 -11.62 33.63
C SER A 219 33.36 -10.64 34.67
N ALA A 220 32.91 -9.39 34.62
CA ALA A 220 33.19 -8.37 35.62
C ALA A 220 32.12 -7.28 35.59
N HIS A 221 31.79 -6.74 36.77
CA HIS A 221 30.88 -5.60 36.89
C HIS A 221 31.27 -4.71 38.08
N THR A 222 31.32 -3.40 37.89
CA THR A 222 31.71 -2.43 38.94
C THR A 222 30.52 -1.82 39.69
N GLY A 223 29.28 -2.16 39.32
CA GLY A 223 28.06 -1.69 39.98
C GLY A 223 27.89 -2.28 41.37
N THR A 224 27.12 -1.59 42.20
CA THR A 224 26.82 -2.02 43.58
C THR A 224 25.31 -1.88 43.86
N GLY A 225 24.89 -2.61 44.91
CA GLY A 225 23.46 -2.70 45.26
C GLY A 225 22.82 -3.93 44.61
N ASN A 226 21.60 -3.78 44.07
CA ASN A 226 20.86 -4.88 43.46
C ASN A 226 20.90 -4.80 41.92
N ILE A 227 20.71 -5.94 41.26
CA ILE A 227 20.74 -6.02 39.78
C ILE A 227 19.44 -5.47 39.16
N HIS A 228 19.61 -4.50 38.33
CA HIS A 228 18.61 -4.11 37.31
C HIS A 228 19.15 -4.37 35.89
N VAL A 229 18.29 -4.69 34.96
CA VAL A 229 18.60 -4.74 33.52
C VAL A 229 17.91 -3.56 32.86
N ALA A 230 18.70 -2.69 32.24
CA ALA A 230 18.26 -1.48 31.56
C ALA A 230 18.26 -1.66 30.04
N GLY A 231 17.59 -0.75 29.33
CA GLY A 231 17.69 -0.64 27.87
C GLY A 231 16.58 -1.34 27.12
N LEU A 232 15.43 -1.63 27.76
CA LEU A 232 14.24 -2.04 26.98
C LEU A 232 13.92 -0.99 25.91
N PRO A 233 13.46 -1.40 24.72
CA PRO A 233 13.30 -0.49 23.57
C PRO A 233 12.19 0.55 23.77
N PHE A 234 11.19 0.24 24.61
CA PHE A 234 10.06 1.13 24.89
C PHE A 234 9.79 1.21 26.39
N THR A 235 9.31 2.37 26.82
CA THR A 235 8.84 2.55 28.19
C THR A 235 7.63 1.65 28.46
N GLN A 236 7.65 0.94 29.58
CA GLN A 236 6.54 0.09 30.01
C GLN A 236 5.37 0.94 30.54
N SER A 237 4.14 0.46 30.42
CA SER A 237 2.91 1.18 30.85
C SER A 237 2.73 1.30 32.38
N GLY A 238 3.67 0.83 33.17
CA GLY A 238 3.62 0.92 34.64
C GLY A 238 2.81 -0.17 35.36
N THR A 239 2.09 -1.02 34.64
CA THR A 239 1.43 -2.20 35.23
C THR A 239 2.46 -3.16 35.78
N ARG A 240 2.24 -3.73 36.98
CA ARG A 240 3.15 -4.71 37.55
C ARG A 240 3.14 -5.99 36.74
N LEU A 241 4.30 -6.39 36.20
CA LEU A 241 4.50 -7.57 35.36
C LEU A 241 5.65 -8.41 35.92
N SER A 242 5.58 -9.73 35.68
CA SER A 242 6.66 -10.69 35.92
C SER A 242 7.05 -11.34 34.60
N TYR A 243 8.34 -11.56 34.41
CA TYR A 243 8.93 -12.10 33.19
C TYR A 243 9.65 -13.42 33.47
N SER A 244 9.71 -14.27 32.44
CA SER A 244 10.49 -15.52 32.53
C SER A 244 11.98 -15.22 32.57
N VAL A 245 12.72 -15.93 33.42
CA VAL A 245 14.17 -15.78 33.61
C VAL A 245 14.85 -17.12 33.81
N THR A 246 16.04 -17.26 33.22
CA THR A 246 16.98 -18.34 33.47
C THR A 246 18.37 -17.74 33.64
N ALA A 247 19.14 -18.20 34.65
CA ALA A 247 20.48 -17.73 34.93
C ALA A 247 21.39 -18.87 35.33
N GLU A 248 22.68 -18.76 34.98
CA GLU A 248 23.78 -19.61 35.44
C GLU A 248 24.86 -18.76 36.10
N ASN A 249 25.45 -19.27 37.13
CA ASN A 249 26.48 -18.61 37.92
C ASN A 249 26.02 -17.28 38.55
N LEU A 250 24.74 -17.18 38.88
CA LEU A 250 24.15 -16.05 39.62
C LEU A 250 23.83 -16.50 41.05
N VAL A 251 24.28 -15.76 42.04
CA VAL A 251 24.04 -16.08 43.46
C VAL A 251 22.72 -15.51 43.94
N TYR A 252 21.78 -16.38 44.28
CA TYR A 252 20.50 -16.01 44.84
C TYR A 252 19.90 -17.12 45.71
N THR A 253 18.87 -16.81 46.51
CA THR A 253 18.14 -17.79 47.35
C THR A 253 16.65 -17.71 47.05
N GLY A 254 15.98 -18.86 46.90
CA GLY A 254 14.56 -18.94 46.55
C GLY A 254 14.31 -19.04 45.06
N ALA A 255 13.11 -18.71 44.62
CA ALA A 255 12.75 -18.71 43.20
C ALA A 255 13.15 -17.39 42.55
N LEU A 256 13.96 -17.45 41.50
CA LEU A 256 14.34 -16.26 40.71
C LEU A 256 13.12 -15.74 39.90
N CYS A 257 12.91 -14.45 39.92
CA CYS A 257 11.90 -13.78 39.12
C CYS A 257 12.42 -12.43 38.60
N VAL A 258 11.83 -11.94 37.52
CA VAL A 258 12.09 -10.60 36.97
C VAL A 258 10.81 -9.82 36.95
N LEU A 259 10.86 -8.61 37.46
CA LEU A 259 9.74 -7.68 37.55
C LEU A 259 10.05 -6.38 36.82
N ASN A 260 9.02 -5.70 36.35
CA ASN A 260 9.17 -4.31 35.89
C ASN A 260 9.36 -3.35 37.08
N VAL A 261 9.99 -2.20 36.81
CA VAL A 261 10.24 -1.13 37.80
C VAL A 261 9.34 0.08 37.46
N GLY A 262 8.01 -0.13 37.43
CA GLY A 262 7.08 0.93 37.09
C GLY A 262 7.13 1.34 35.61
N ALA A 263 6.74 2.57 35.30
CA ALA A 263 6.70 3.09 33.93
C ALA A 263 8.10 3.56 33.47
N ASN A 264 8.94 2.61 33.08
CA ASN A 264 10.30 2.88 32.58
C ASN A 264 10.82 1.74 31.69
N THR A 265 12.11 1.77 31.35
CA THR A 265 12.80 0.77 30.52
C THR A 265 13.68 -0.20 31.35
N LEU A 266 13.41 -0.32 32.65
CA LEU A 266 14.19 -1.13 33.59
C LEU A 266 13.43 -2.41 33.97
N LEU A 267 14.19 -3.49 34.13
CA LEU A 267 13.80 -4.75 34.73
C LEU A 267 14.58 -4.97 36.03
N LYS A 268 13.90 -5.49 37.03
CA LYS A 268 14.46 -5.77 38.35
C LYS A 268 14.58 -7.29 38.55
N LEU A 269 15.79 -7.78 38.86
CA LEU A 269 15.96 -9.16 39.28
C LEU A 269 15.56 -9.28 40.76
N SER A 270 14.70 -10.22 41.04
CA SER A 270 14.17 -10.44 42.38
C SER A 270 14.09 -11.93 42.68
N THR A 271 13.98 -12.27 43.96
CA THR A 271 13.77 -13.64 44.44
C THR A 271 12.54 -13.70 45.33
N GLN A 272 11.86 -14.83 45.30
CA GLN A 272 10.78 -15.14 46.23
C GLN A 272 11.20 -16.33 47.07
N ALA A 273 11.61 -16.05 48.29
CA ALA A 273 12.04 -17.09 49.24
C ALA A 273 10.87 -17.73 50.01
N THR A 274 9.80 -16.94 50.25
CA THR A 274 8.55 -17.39 50.89
C THR A 274 7.35 -16.68 50.22
N ALA A 275 6.13 -17.13 50.50
CA ALA A 275 4.91 -16.50 49.99
C ALA A 275 4.75 -15.02 50.44
N ALA A 276 5.49 -14.57 51.48
CA ALA A 276 5.28 -13.28 52.11
C ALA A 276 6.26 -12.19 51.61
N THR A 277 7.42 -12.54 51.03
CA THR A 277 8.47 -11.55 50.70
C THR A 277 9.12 -11.79 49.37
N ILE A 278 9.23 -10.70 48.61
CA ILE A 278 10.04 -10.60 47.40
C ILE A 278 11.29 -9.82 47.79
N GLY A 279 12.46 -10.45 47.68
CA GLY A 279 13.76 -9.85 47.88
C GLY A 279 14.40 -9.44 46.54
N ASP A 280 15.41 -8.60 46.58
CA ASP A 280 16.17 -8.21 45.39
C ASP A 280 17.45 -9.06 45.29
N VAL A 281 17.87 -9.36 44.06
CA VAL A 281 19.12 -10.04 43.79
C VAL A 281 20.28 -9.04 43.88
N ALA A 282 21.24 -9.27 44.77
CA ALA A 282 22.42 -8.42 44.89
C ALA A 282 23.28 -8.47 43.60
N MET A 283 24.03 -7.40 43.37
CA MET A 283 24.96 -7.35 42.25
C MET A 283 25.98 -8.47 42.35
N ASP A 284 26.07 -9.25 41.27
CA ASP A 284 27.06 -10.29 41.07
C ASP A 284 28.07 -9.82 40.00
N THR A 285 29.34 -10.09 40.22
CA THR A 285 30.43 -9.62 39.36
C THR A 285 30.71 -10.55 38.17
N ASP A 286 30.22 -11.79 38.24
CA ASP A 286 30.45 -12.81 37.19
C ASP A 286 29.20 -13.67 37.00
N VAL A 287 28.52 -13.49 35.86
CA VAL A 287 27.35 -14.27 35.50
C VAL A 287 27.53 -14.85 34.11
N SER A 288 27.61 -16.18 34.06
CA SER A 288 27.88 -16.90 32.81
C SER A 288 26.75 -16.83 31.81
N TYR A 289 25.49 -16.72 32.30
CA TYR A 289 24.31 -16.73 31.48
C TYR A 289 23.11 -16.10 32.20
N LEU A 290 22.43 -15.15 31.55
CA LEU A 290 21.16 -14.59 31.97
C LEU A 290 20.27 -14.36 30.75
N VAL A 291 19.15 -15.08 30.69
CA VAL A 291 18.12 -14.87 29.65
C VAL A 291 16.84 -14.41 30.31
N ILE A 292 16.25 -13.37 29.73
CA ILE A 292 14.95 -12.84 30.14
C ILE A 292 14.07 -12.74 28.91
N THR A 293 12.86 -13.29 29.01
CA THR A 293 11.85 -13.19 27.93
C THR A 293 10.52 -12.75 28.50
N GLY A 294 9.75 -12.01 27.71
CA GLY A 294 8.43 -11.59 28.14
C GLY A 294 7.71 -10.66 27.18
N THR A 295 6.57 -10.19 27.65
CA THR A 295 5.73 -9.23 26.93
C THR A 295 5.28 -8.13 27.87
N TYR A 296 5.15 -6.90 27.32
CA TYR A 296 4.58 -5.77 28.06
C TYR A 296 3.84 -4.83 27.11
N ALA A 297 2.96 -4.00 27.67
CA ALA A 297 2.38 -2.89 26.92
C ALA A 297 3.29 -1.67 27.00
N ALA A 298 3.64 -1.09 25.88
CA ALA A 298 4.30 0.20 25.80
C ALA A 298 3.39 1.33 26.32
N ALA A 299 3.98 2.36 26.92
CA ALA A 299 3.28 3.51 27.48
C ALA A 299 2.58 4.36 26.39
#